data_c76dc7a1f9f9da21a6b4ab9184a6d221
#
_entry.id   c76dc7a1f9f9da21a6b4ab9184a6d221
#
_cell.length_a   1.000
_cell.length_b   1.000
_cell.length_c   1.000
_cell.angle_alpha   90.00
_cell.angle_beta   90.00
_cell.angle_gamma   90.00
#
_symmetry.space_group_name_H-M   'P 1'
#
loop_
_entity.id
_entity.type
_entity.pdbx_description
1 polymer ?
#
loop_
_entity_poly.entity_id
_entity_poly.type
_entity_poly.pdbx_seq_one_letter_code
_entity_poly.pdbx_strand_id
1 'polypeptide(L)'
;MLSVADQVPAVCDVLATIERRDWVRLERLLDPGVHWTTAIEEHLHGPGEVVALLASDPPPAPPAFHEVRDGLIVRWIDIPG
;
A
#
# COMPACT_ATOMS: atom_id res chain seq x y z
N MET A 1 1.63 -1.03 21.78
CA MET A 1 2.19 -2.20 21.06
C MET A 1 2.05 -1.96 19.56
N LEU A 2 3.11 -2.20 18.82
CA LEU A 2 3.07 -2.06 17.37
C LEU A 2 2.31 -3.23 16.74
N SER A 3 1.51 -2.94 15.71
CA SER A 3 0.84 -3.99 14.96
C SER A 3 1.85 -4.76 14.12
N VAL A 4 1.45 -5.94 13.64
CA VAL A 4 2.32 -6.73 12.75
C VAL A 4 2.67 -5.92 11.49
N ALA A 5 1.70 -5.16 10.96
CA ALA A 5 1.92 -4.33 9.79
C ALA A 5 3.04 -3.30 10.02
N ASP A 6 3.11 -2.71 11.21
CA ASP A 6 4.14 -1.72 11.55
C ASP A 6 5.53 -2.34 11.62
N GLN A 7 5.61 -3.67 11.77
CA GLN A 7 6.88 -4.39 11.90
C GLN A 7 7.39 -4.94 10.57
N VAL A 8 6.59 -4.90 9.52
CA VAL A 8 6.98 -5.42 8.21
C VAL A 8 7.69 -4.32 7.41
N PRO A 9 8.98 -4.51 7.05
CA PRO A 9 9.74 -3.47 6.35
C PRO A 9 9.07 -2.98 5.07
N ALA A 10 8.51 -3.87 4.27
CA ALA A 10 7.84 -3.48 3.03
C ALA A 10 6.65 -2.54 3.28
N VAL A 11 5.87 -2.81 4.32
CA VAL A 11 4.73 -1.96 4.69
C VAL A 11 5.23 -0.61 5.18
N CYS A 12 6.26 -0.59 6.02
CA CYS A 12 6.86 0.66 6.50
C CYS A 12 7.38 1.49 5.35
N ASP A 13 8.03 0.87 4.37
CA ASP A 13 8.54 1.57 3.19
C ASP A 13 7.41 2.17 2.36
N VAL A 14 6.31 1.45 2.18
CA VAL A 14 5.14 1.96 1.46
C VAL A 14 4.58 3.19 2.17
N LEU A 15 4.36 3.11 3.47
CA LEU A 15 3.83 4.23 4.25
C LEU A 15 4.76 5.44 4.19
N ALA A 16 6.08 5.22 4.25
CA ALA A 16 7.05 6.30 4.16
C ALA A 16 7.03 6.97 2.79
N THR A 17 6.91 6.20 1.70
CA THR A 17 6.85 6.78 0.36
C THR A 17 5.57 7.58 0.16
N ILE A 18 4.44 7.11 0.72
CA ILE A 18 3.18 7.86 0.66
C ILE A 18 3.31 9.17 1.42
N GLU A 19 3.88 9.15 2.61
CA GLU A 19 4.07 10.35 3.44
C GLU A 19 4.96 11.37 2.73
N ARG A 20 6.00 10.91 2.04
CA ARG A 20 6.93 11.77 1.29
C ARG A 20 6.43 12.11 -0.10
N ARG A 21 5.32 11.53 -0.53
CA ARG A 21 4.78 11.66 -1.88
C ARG A 21 5.78 11.24 -2.95
N ASP A 22 6.56 10.20 -2.65
CA ASP A 22 7.55 9.64 -3.57
C ASP A 22 6.89 8.52 -4.39
N TRP A 23 6.10 8.93 -5.37
CA TRP A 23 5.28 8.01 -6.14
C TRP A 23 6.09 7.06 -7.02
N VAL A 24 7.23 7.51 -7.52
CA VAL A 24 8.12 6.67 -8.32
C VAL A 24 8.62 5.49 -7.48
N ARG A 25 9.06 5.76 -6.26
CA ARG A 25 9.52 4.71 -5.36
C ARG A 25 8.37 3.79 -4.92
N LEU A 26 7.20 4.37 -4.66
CA LEU A 26 6.03 3.57 -4.29
C LEU A 26 5.69 2.56 -5.38
N GLU A 27 5.70 2.98 -6.64
CA GLU A 27 5.42 2.09 -7.77
C GLU A 27 6.36 0.89 -7.79
N ARG A 28 7.63 1.09 -7.40
CA ARG A 28 8.63 0.02 -7.36
C ARG A 28 8.45 -0.94 -6.19
N LEU A 29 7.72 -0.53 -5.17
CA LEU A 29 7.43 -1.38 -4.00
C LEU A 29 6.20 -2.25 -4.21
N LEU A 30 5.45 -2.03 -5.28
CA LEU A 30 4.24 -2.77 -5.58
C LEU A 30 4.50 -3.80 -6.67
N ASP A 31 3.98 -5.02 -6.47
CA ASP A 31 4.04 -6.06 -7.49
C ASP A 31 3.24 -5.62 -8.72
N PRO A 32 3.65 -5.99 -9.95
CA PRO A 32 2.86 -5.66 -11.15
C PRO A 32 1.42 -6.15 -11.10
N GLY A 33 1.14 -7.21 -10.36
CA GLY A 33 -0.21 -7.73 -10.17
C GLY A 33 -0.84 -7.34 -8.84
N VAL A 34 -0.37 -6.26 -8.20
CA VAL A 34 -0.87 -5.85 -6.89
C VAL A 34 -2.38 -5.62 -6.90
N HIS A 35 -3.04 -6.08 -5.84
CA HIS A 35 -4.45 -5.83 -5.61
C HIS A 35 -4.59 -4.97 -4.36
N TRP A 36 -5.08 -3.76 -4.53
CA TRP A 36 -5.23 -2.79 -3.45
C TRP A 36 -6.70 -2.46 -3.24
N THR A 37 -7.18 -2.67 -2.01
CA THR A 37 -8.57 -2.36 -1.65
C THR A 37 -8.58 -1.14 -0.74
N THR A 38 -9.31 -0.10 -1.14
CA THR A 38 -9.37 1.15 -0.39
C THR A 38 -10.34 1.05 0.79
N ALA A 39 -10.35 2.09 1.64
CA ALA A 39 -11.23 2.15 2.80
C ALA A 39 -12.72 2.16 2.42
N ILE A 40 -13.04 2.53 1.18
CA ILE A 40 -14.42 2.52 0.68
C ILE A 40 -14.67 1.33 -0.26
N GLU A 41 -13.85 0.30 -0.12
CA GLU A 41 -13.96 -0.96 -0.88
C GLU A 41 -13.79 -0.82 -2.40
N GLU A 42 -13.07 0.18 -2.85
CA GLU A 42 -12.66 0.23 -4.25
C GLU A 42 -11.49 -0.72 -4.47
N HIS A 43 -11.53 -1.48 -5.55
CA HIS A 43 -10.49 -2.44 -5.91
C HIS A 43 -9.63 -1.88 -7.02
N LEU A 44 -8.33 -1.74 -6.73
CA LEU A 44 -7.35 -1.24 -7.69
C LEU A 44 -6.44 -2.39 -8.11
N HIS A 45 -6.10 -2.44 -9.38
CA HIS A 45 -5.26 -3.49 -9.93
C HIS A 45 -4.05 -2.88 -10.62
N GLY A 46 -2.87 -3.28 -10.17
CA GLY A 46 -1.61 -2.81 -10.72
C GLY A 46 -1.12 -1.51 -10.10
N PRO A 47 0.21 -1.27 -10.15
CA PRO A 47 0.82 -0.11 -9.49
C PRO A 47 0.32 1.23 -10.02
N GLY A 48 0.02 1.33 -11.32
CA GLY A 48 -0.44 2.59 -11.91
C GLY A 48 -1.74 3.10 -11.31
N GLU A 49 -2.73 2.21 -11.14
CA GLU A 49 -4.01 2.59 -10.55
C GLU A 49 -3.84 2.98 -9.08
N VAL A 50 -3.00 2.25 -8.35
CA VAL A 50 -2.74 2.52 -6.95
C VAL A 50 -2.09 3.89 -6.78
N VAL A 51 -1.03 4.16 -7.54
CA VAL A 51 -0.32 5.44 -7.45
C VAL A 51 -1.24 6.59 -7.83
N ALA A 52 -2.04 6.44 -8.88
CA ALA A 52 -2.96 7.49 -9.32
C ALA A 52 -3.95 7.87 -8.21
N LEU A 53 -4.49 6.87 -7.51
CA LEU A 53 -5.42 7.16 -6.41
C LEU A 53 -4.69 7.77 -5.22
N LEU A 54 -3.58 7.20 -4.80
CA LEU A 54 -2.85 7.66 -3.62
C LEU A 54 -2.28 9.06 -3.80
N ALA A 55 -1.96 9.45 -5.02
CA ALA A 55 -1.50 10.81 -5.29
C ALA A 55 -2.61 11.83 -5.02
N SER A 56 -3.88 11.43 -5.18
CA SER A 56 -5.02 12.30 -4.93
C SER A 56 -5.52 12.22 -3.49
N ASP A 57 -5.49 11.01 -2.91
CA ASP A 57 -6.11 10.76 -1.60
C ASP A 57 -5.31 9.69 -0.85
N PRO A 58 -4.15 10.03 -0.31
CA PRO A 58 -3.30 9.06 0.37
C PRO A 58 -3.91 8.57 1.68
N PRO A 59 -3.86 7.25 1.96
CA PRO A 59 -4.32 6.72 3.22
C PRO A 59 -3.33 7.09 4.34
N PRO A 60 -3.81 7.46 5.52
CA PRO A 60 -2.94 7.89 6.61
C PRO A 60 -2.47 6.77 7.52
N ALA A 61 -2.90 5.54 7.31
CA ALA A 61 -2.74 4.49 8.32
C ALA A 61 -2.21 3.18 7.72
N PRO A 62 -1.65 2.30 8.57
CA PRO A 62 -1.29 0.94 8.14
C PRO A 62 -2.51 0.16 7.65
N PRO A 63 -2.30 -0.86 6.81
CA PRO A 63 -3.41 -1.63 6.26
C PRO A 63 -4.02 -2.57 7.31
N ALA A 64 -5.31 -2.89 7.12
CA ALA A 64 -5.95 -3.95 7.90
C ALA A 64 -5.41 -5.32 7.52
N PHE A 65 -5.02 -5.49 6.26
CA PHE A 65 -4.41 -6.72 5.75
C PHE A 65 -3.38 -6.39 4.69
N HIS A 66 -2.29 -7.14 4.66
CA HIS A 66 -1.26 -6.99 3.63
C HIS A 66 -0.67 -8.36 3.29
N GLU A 67 -0.13 -8.47 2.08
CA GLU A 67 0.61 -9.65 1.65
C GLU A 67 1.83 -9.19 0.87
N VAL A 68 3.00 -9.75 1.21
CA VAL A 68 4.28 -9.41 0.60
C VAL A 68 4.86 -10.66 -0.04
N ARG A 69 5.40 -10.52 -1.25
CA ARG A 69 6.10 -11.59 -1.94
C ARG A 69 7.33 -11.01 -2.61
N ASP A 70 8.49 -11.63 -2.34
CA ASP A 70 9.78 -11.17 -2.90
C ASP A 70 10.06 -9.69 -2.62
N GLY A 71 9.65 -9.21 -1.44
CA GLY A 71 9.85 -7.83 -1.04
C GLY A 71 8.87 -6.83 -1.63
N LEU A 72 7.91 -7.29 -2.44
CA LEU A 72 6.91 -6.44 -3.08
C LEU A 72 5.53 -6.67 -2.48
N ILE A 73 4.74 -5.61 -2.42
CA ILE A 73 3.36 -5.71 -1.96
C ILE A 73 2.51 -6.34 -3.08
N VAL A 74 1.89 -7.48 -2.78
CA VAL A 74 0.98 -8.15 -3.72
C VAL A 74 -0.47 -7.91 -3.36
N ARG A 75 -0.74 -7.57 -2.09
CA ARG A 75 -2.10 -7.31 -1.63
C ARG A 75 -2.10 -6.32 -0.47
N TRP A 76 -3.07 -5.42 -0.49
CA TRP A 76 -3.22 -4.38 0.55
C TRP A 76 -4.69 -4.06 0.71
N ILE A 77 -5.18 -4.09 1.94
CA ILE A 77 -6.58 -3.80 2.23
C ILE A 77 -6.65 -2.74 3.32
N ASP A 78 -7.24 -1.59 3.00
CA ASP A 78 -7.37 -0.45 3.89
C ASP A 78 -8.70 -0.41 4.65
N ILE A 79 -9.55 -1.39 4.46
CA ILE A 79 -10.87 -1.41 5.11
C ILE A 79 -10.69 -1.50 6.61
N PRO A 80 -11.22 -0.57 7.39
CA PRO A 80 -11.14 -0.64 8.85
C PRO A 80 -11.88 -1.88 9.35
N GLY A 81 -11.19 -2.64 10.19
CA GLY A 81 -11.72 -3.87 10.75
C GLY A 81 -12.81 -3.66 11.78
#